data_2e485135618e0c953432e8cc45b149cd
#
_entry.id   2e485135618e0c953432e8cc45b149cd
#
_cell.length_a   1.000
_cell.length_b   1.000
_cell.length_c   1.000
_cell.angle_alpha   90.00
_cell.angle_beta   90.00
_cell.angle_gamma   90.00
#
_symmetry.space_group_name_H-M   'P 1'
#
loop_
_entity.id
_entity.type
_entity.pdbx_description
1 polymer ?
#
loop_
_entity_poly.entity_id
_entity_poly.type
_entity_poly.pdbx_seq_one_letter_code
_entity_poly.pdbx_strand_id
1 'polypeptide(L)'
;CSLPYRIDLAGTWIDQPYVSKYHPGWAITLSLEPIIEYNERCGMSTSTRNAAKKIWPHYLPFDRPEKLAEILFKFENTPGSTLISGAQDAIGICMPGLVRHHYDKAYWPTKFESIHSESTLSWLEDHLCMILLWPREQGLDLLKETYINEDNVKALADSSDKAWEAIKSEDLGRFADSFRESFNAQTKMFPAMVNAKINAEISKFKDKALAWKLAGAGGGGYLILVS
;
A
#
# COMPACT_ATOMS: atom_id res chain seq x y z
N CYS A 1 5.28 -22.26 -4.02
CA CYS A 1 4.52 -21.09 -3.53
C CYS A 1 4.14 -20.22 -4.73
N SER A 2 2.88 -19.86 -4.87
CA SER A 2 2.45 -18.94 -5.90
C SER A 2 2.90 -17.51 -5.57
N LEU A 3 2.87 -16.61 -6.57
CA LEU A 3 3.31 -15.22 -6.38
C LEU A 3 2.45 -14.52 -5.33
N PRO A 4 3.04 -13.76 -4.38
CA PRO A 4 2.30 -13.04 -3.35
C PRO A 4 1.38 -11.95 -3.90
N TYR A 5 0.49 -11.48 -3.05
CA TYR A 5 -0.17 -10.18 -3.15
C TYR A 5 0.52 -9.17 -2.23
N ARG A 6 0.16 -7.90 -2.36
CA ARG A 6 0.64 -6.83 -1.51
C ARG A 6 -0.53 -6.12 -0.85
N ILE A 7 -0.42 -5.86 0.44
CA ILE A 7 -1.24 -4.90 1.18
C ILE A 7 -0.38 -3.68 1.55
N ASP A 8 -0.92 -2.49 1.43
CA ASP A 8 -0.27 -1.25 1.84
C ASP A 8 -0.81 -0.81 3.21
N LEU A 9 0.08 -0.58 4.16
CA LEU A 9 -0.30 -0.21 5.53
C LEU A 9 -0.24 1.29 5.79
N ALA A 10 0.77 1.98 5.26
CA ALA A 10 0.92 3.42 5.42
C ALA A 10 1.78 4.02 4.30
N GLY A 11 1.70 5.33 4.13
CA GLY A 11 2.53 6.07 3.16
C GLY A 11 2.17 5.83 1.69
N THR A 12 1.03 5.24 1.40
CA THR A 12 0.57 5.01 0.01
C THR A 12 0.53 6.32 -0.77
N TRP A 13 0.99 6.33 -2.00
CA TRP A 13 1.21 7.45 -2.91
C TRP A 13 2.57 8.15 -2.79
N ILE A 14 3.33 7.95 -1.71
CA ILE A 14 4.62 8.63 -1.55
C ILE A 14 5.69 8.14 -2.56
N ASP A 15 5.47 6.97 -3.16
CA ASP A 15 6.27 6.39 -4.25
C ASP A 15 6.10 7.12 -5.60
N GLN A 16 5.24 8.13 -5.64
CA GLN A 16 5.10 9.01 -6.79
C GLN A 16 5.93 10.28 -6.60
N PRO A 17 6.84 10.64 -7.54
CA PRO A 17 7.68 11.83 -7.43
C PRO A 17 6.88 13.13 -7.29
N TYR A 18 5.68 13.21 -7.87
CA TYR A 18 4.81 14.37 -7.73
C TYR A 18 4.22 14.52 -6.31
N VAL A 19 4.34 13.49 -5.48
CA VAL A 19 4.03 13.50 -4.04
C VAL A 19 5.31 13.73 -3.24
N SER A 20 6.31 12.83 -3.35
CA SER A 20 7.52 12.88 -2.54
C SER A 20 8.42 14.09 -2.79
N LYS A 21 8.20 14.84 -3.89
CA LYS A 21 8.92 16.11 -4.11
C LYS A 21 8.61 17.19 -3.05
N TYR A 22 7.46 17.11 -2.40
CA TYR A 22 7.06 18.06 -1.36
C TYR A 22 7.62 17.68 0.02
N HIS A 23 7.72 16.39 0.31
CA HIS A 23 8.33 15.87 1.51
C HIS A 23 8.73 14.41 1.29
N PRO A 24 9.97 14.01 1.56
CA PRO A 24 10.38 12.61 1.47
C PRO A 24 9.72 11.78 2.57
N GLY A 25 9.59 10.47 2.35
CA GLY A 25 9.01 9.59 3.35
C GLY A 25 8.98 8.13 2.96
N TRP A 26 8.42 7.33 3.84
CA TRP A 26 8.34 5.88 3.72
C TRP A 26 6.95 5.43 3.30
N ALA A 27 6.89 4.44 2.41
CA ALA A 27 5.73 3.58 2.25
C ALA A 27 5.98 2.26 2.99
N ILE A 28 4.93 1.68 3.57
CA ILE A 28 4.98 0.40 4.27
C ILE A 28 4.08 -0.59 3.54
N THR A 29 4.66 -1.70 3.11
CA THR A 29 3.95 -2.79 2.44
C THR A 29 4.16 -4.12 3.17
N LEU A 30 3.12 -4.95 3.13
CA LEU A 30 3.13 -6.31 3.65
C LEU A 30 2.87 -7.27 2.51
N SER A 31 3.74 -8.26 2.34
CA SER A 31 3.55 -9.35 1.39
C SER A 31 2.56 -10.37 1.95
N LEU A 32 1.56 -10.74 1.16
CA LEU A 32 0.53 -11.71 1.55
C LEU A 32 0.66 -13.00 0.75
N GLU A 33 0.63 -14.12 1.44
CA GLU A 33 0.50 -15.42 0.79
C GLU A 33 -0.86 -15.53 0.07
N PRO A 34 -0.88 -16.06 -1.17
CA PRO A 34 -2.08 -16.13 -1.97
C PRO A 34 -2.95 -17.34 -1.61
N ILE A 35 -3.57 -17.31 -0.46
CA ILE A 35 -4.55 -18.32 -0.03
C ILE A 35 -5.89 -18.21 -0.76
N ILE A 36 -6.18 -17.05 -1.32
CA ILE A 36 -7.35 -16.76 -2.18
C ILE A 36 -6.92 -15.93 -3.38
N GLU A 37 -7.74 -15.92 -4.44
CA GLU A 37 -7.55 -15.00 -5.56
C GLU A 37 -8.35 -13.70 -5.31
N TYR A 38 -7.65 -12.56 -5.36
CA TYR A 38 -8.27 -11.26 -5.23
C TYR A 38 -8.73 -10.73 -6.58
N ASN A 39 -9.86 -10.04 -6.60
CA ASN A 39 -10.40 -9.41 -7.80
C ASN A 39 -9.47 -8.34 -8.35
N GLU A 40 -9.55 -8.09 -9.65
CA GLU A 40 -8.88 -6.96 -10.27
C GLU A 40 -9.45 -5.63 -9.77
N ARG A 41 -8.62 -4.57 -9.80
CA ARG A 41 -8.97 -3.19 -9.41
C ARG A 41 -9.43 -3.05 -7.96
N CYS A 42 -8.94 -3.92 -7.08
CA CYS A 42 -9.31 -3.96 -5.67
C CYS A 42 -8.21 -3.47 -4.72
N GLY A 43 -7.13 -2.85 -5.23
CA GLY A 43 -6.07 -2.29 -4.41
C GLY A 43 -5.09 -3.33 -3.85
N MET A 44 -5.13 -4.58 -4.33
CA MET A 44 -4.30 -5.70 -3.87
C MET A 44 -3.13 -6.00 -4.81
N SER A 45 -2.70 -5.02 -5.60
CA SER A 45 -1.61 -5.15 -6.60
C SER A 45 -1.85 -6.25 -7.64
N THR A 46 -3.09 -6.55 -7.97
CA THR A 46 -3.44 -7.64 -8.89
C THR A 46 -2.85 -7.43 -10.29
N SER A 47 -2.82 -6.19 -10.78
CA SER A 47 -2.21 -5.86 -12.08
C SER A 47 -0.71 -6.14 -12.09
N THR A 48 0.01 -5.70 -11.07
CA THR A 48 1.46 -5.93 -10.92
C THR A 48 1.76 -7.41 -10.71
N ARG A 49 0.93 -8.11 -9.93
CA ARG A 49 1.03 -9.56 -9.79
C ARG A 49 0.81 -10.29 -11.13
N ASN A 50 -0.12 -9.84 -11.95
CA ASN A 50 -0.33 -10.38 -13.30
C ASN A 50 0.87 -10.08 -14.22
N ALA A 51 1.51 -8.93 -14.08
CA ALA A 51 2.77 -8.64 -14.76
C ALA A 51 3.89 -9.59 -14.30
N ALA A 52 3.99 -9.81 -12.99
CA ALA A 52 4.96 -10.77 -12.42
C ALA A 52 4.75 -12.20 -12.95
N LYS A 53 3.50 -12.65 -13.10
CA LYS A 53 3.19 -13.98 -13.70
C LYS A 53 3.68 -14.11 -15.14
N LYS A 54 3.80 -13.02 -15.89
CA LYS A 54 4.35 -13.05 -17.26
C LYS A 54 5.85 -13.26 -17.27
N ILE A 55 6.56 -12.74 -16.25
CA ILE A 55 8.01 -12.94 -16.09
C ILE A 55 8.29 -14.29 -15.42
N TRP A 56 7.55 -14.59 -14.36
CA TRP A 56 7.71 -15.76 -13.49
C TRP A 56 6.37 -16.50 -13.36
N PRO A 57 6.04 -17.43 -14.25
CA PRO A 57 4.70 -18.03 -14.31
C PRO A 57 4.26 -18.77 -13.05
N HIS A 58 5.20 -19.28 -12.26
CA HIS A 58 4.89 -20.17 -11.14
C HIS A 58 5.29 -19.61 -9.77
N TYR A 59 6.50 -19.10 -9.64
CA TYR A 59 7.07 -18.61 -8.37
C TYR A 59 8.21 -17.62 -8.64
N LEU A 60 8.53 -16.81 -7.64
CA LEU A 60 9.69 -15.92 -7.70
C LEU A 60 10.98 -16.75 -7.72
N PRO A 61 11.96 -16.40 -8.57
CA PRO A 61 13.26 -17.05 -8.56
C PRO A 61 13.97 -16.88 -7.22
N PHE A 62 14.89 -17.77 -6.94
CA PHE A 62 15.78 -17.62 -5.79
C PHE A 62 16.89 -16.61 -6.16
N ASP A 63 16.65 -15.34 -5.86
CA ASP A 63 17.58 -14.23 -6.08
C ASP A 63 17.34 -13.17 -4.99
N ARG A 64 18.07 -12.06 -5.03
CA ARG A 64 17.87 -10.93 -4.10
C ARG A 64 16.49 -10.29 -4.34
N PRO A 65 15.65 -10.18 -3.31
CA PRO A 65 14.28 -9.68 -3.46
C PRO A 65 14.21 -8.28 -4.08
N GLU A 66 15.11 -7.39 -3.73
CA GLU A 66 15.17 -6.03 -4.26
C GLU A 66 15.43 -6.01 -5.77
N LYS A 67 16.28 -6.93 -6.24
CA LYS A 67 16.57 -7.08 -7.67
C LYS A 67 15.35 -7.60 -8.44
N LEU A 68 14.62 -8.54 -7.87
CA LEU A 68 13.37 -9.04 -8.47
C LEU A 68 12.32 -7.92 -8.54
N ALA A 69 12.19 -7.14 -7.47
CA ALA A 69 11.29 -5.97 -7.45
C ALA A 69 11.67 -4.94 -8.51
N GLU A 70 12.97 -4.65 -8.70
CA GLU A 70 13.44 -3.73 -9.74
C GLU A 70 13.16 -4.26 -11.15
N ILE A 71 13.34 -5.56 -11.39
CA ILE A 71 13.00 -6.20 -12.67
C ILE A 71 11.51 -6.04 -12.95
N LEU A 72 10.66 -6.35 -11.98
CA LEU A 72 9.21 -6.22 -12.12
C LEU A 72 8.78 -4.79 -12.36
N PHE A 73 9.31 -3.84 -11.59
CA PHE A 73 9.04 -2.41 -11.77
C PHE A 73 9.42 -1.93 -13.19
N LYS A 74 10.60 -2.31 -13.69
CA LYS A 74 11.05 -1.97 -15.05
C LYS A 74 10.21 -2.65 -16.13
N PHE A 75 9.73 -3.86 -15.89
CA PHE A 75 8.85 -4.57 -16.80
C PHE A 75 7.49 -3.87 -16.97
N GLU A 76 6.92 -3.36 -15.89
CA GLU A 76 5.66 -2.60 -15.93
C GLU A 76 5.84 -1.21 -16.54
N ASN A 77 7.00 -0.60 -16.36
CA ASN A 77 7.31 0.78 -16.75
C ASN A 77 8.35 0.81 -17.88
N THR A 78 7.92 0.37 -19.06
CA THR A 78 8.80 0.37 -20.24
C THR A 78 9.20 1.80 -20.66
N PRO A 79 10.39 1.98 -21.27
CA PRO A 79 10.81 3.30 -21.78
C PRO A 79 9.75 3.92 -22.70
N GLY A 80 9.37 5.17 -22.44
CA GLY A 80 8.35 5.89 -23.20
C GLY A 80 6.92 5.77 -22.61
N SER A 81 6.72 5.05 -21.51
CA SER A 81 5.44 5.03 -20.81
C SER A 81 5.06 6.43 -20.33
N THR A 82 3.82 6.86 -20.62
CA THR A 82 3.29 8.17 -20.20
C THR A 82 2.83 8.16 -18.74
N LEU A 83 2.41 6.99 -18.24
CA LEU A 83 2.02 6.76 -16.85
C LEU A 83 2.98 5.74 -16.25
N ILE A 84 3.63 6.13 -15.17
CA ILE A 84 4.56 5.26 -14.45
C ILE A 84 3.88 4.78 -13.17
N SER A 85 3.74 3.46 -13.05
CA SER A 85 3.32 2.82 -11.81
C SER A 85 4.41 3.01 -10.76
N GLY A 86 4.02 3.31 -9.52
CA GLY A 86 4.97 3.41 -8.41
C GLY A 86 5.60 2.05 -8.07
N ALA A 87 6.70 2.09 -7.34
CA ALA A 87 7.47 0.88 -7.02
C ALA A 87 6.87 0.04 -5.90
N GLN A 88 5.97 0.59 -5.08
CA GLN A 88 5.45 -0.09 -3.89
C GLN A 88 4.79 -1.45 -4.18
N ASP A 89 4.13 -1.59 -5.34
CA ASP A 89 3.46 -2.83 -5.71
C ASP A 89 4.48 -3.93 -6.04
N ALA A 90 5.49 -3.61 -6.86
CA ALA A 90 6.56 -4.53 -7.21
C ALA A 90 7.37 -4.94 -5.95
N ILE A 91 7.65 -3.99 -5.06
CA ILE A 91 8.37 -4.24 -3.81
C ILE A 91 7.55 -5.15 -2.90
N GLY A 92 6.27 -4.86 -2.67
CA GLY A 92 5.42 -5.66 -1.80
C GLY A 92 5.16 -7.08 -2.31
N ILE A 93 5.24 -7.32 -3.63
CA ILE A 93 5.14 -8.65 -4.22
C ILE A 93 6.45 -9.42 -4.09
N CYS A 94 7.60 -8.79 -4.37
CA CYS A 94 8.88 -9.48 -4.45
C CYS A 94 9.61 -9.56 -3.11
N MET A 95 9.39 -8.62 -2.19
CA MET A 95 10.07 -8.58 -0.89
C MET A 95 9.18 -9.19 0.19
N PRO A 96 9.60 -10.31 0.83
CA PRO A 96 8.77 -11.01 1.81
C PRO A 96 8.65 -10.24 3.13
N GLY A 97 7.58 -10.51 3.85
CA GLY A 97 7.31 -9.93 5.16
C GLY A 97 6.84 -8.49 5.11
N LEU A 98 7.16 -7.73 6.13
CA LEU A 98 6.85 -6.31 6.24
C LEU A 98 8.07 -5.50 5.81
N VAL A 99 7.87 -4.61 4.85
CA VAL A 99 8.94 -3.78 4.28
C VAL A 99 8.52 -2.32 4.28
N ARG A 100 9.40 -1.43 4.74
CA ARG A 100 9.30 -0.01 4.43
C ARG A 100 10.38 0.39 3.43
N HIS A 101 10.01 1.28 2.53
CA HIS A 101 10.85 1.77 1.46
C HIS A 101 10.71 3.27 1.33
N HIS A 102 11.85 3.98 1.26
CA HIS A 102 11.93 5.44 1.36
C HIS A 102 12.00 6.09 -0.01
N TYR A 103 11.20 7.13 -0.22
CA TYR A 103 11.13 7.89 -1.46
C TYR A 103 11.51 9.36 -1.25
N ASP A 104 12.31 9.88 -2.18
CA ASP A 104 12.69 11.28 -2.27
C ASP A 104 12.80 11.67 -3.75
N LYS A 105 11.74 12.23 -4.31
CA LYS A 105 11.65 12.75 -5.69
C LYS A 105 11.94 11.73 -6.80
N ALA A 106 11.95 10.45 -6.50
CA ALA A 106 12.25 9.38 -7.43
C ALA A 106 11.19 8.27 -7.35
N TYR A 107 11.00 7.54 -8.46
CA TYR A 107 10.11 6.37 -8.50
C TYR A 107 10.69 5.14 -7.77
N TRP A 108 12.02 5.03 -7.71
CA TRP A 108 12.69 3.94 -7.02
C TRP A 108 13.16 4.40 -5.63
N PRO A 109 12.95 3.61 -4.59
CA PRO A 109 13.30 4.00 -3.22
C PRO A 109 14.81 4.10 -3.02
N THR A 110 15.21 4.97 -2.10
CA THR A 110 16.61 5.20 -1.73
C THR A 110 17.10 4.24 -0.63
N LYS A 111 16.15 3.69 0.15
CA LYS A 111 16.44 2.83 1.30
C LYS A 111 15.33 1.81 1.49
N PHE A 112 15.69 0.66 2.07
CA PHE A 112 14.78 -0.40 2.49
C PHE A 112 15.04 -0.79 3.93
N GLU A 113 13.99 -1.09 4.67
CA GLU A 113 14.04 -1.77 5.96
C GLU A 113 12.97 -2.83 6.00
N SER A 114 13.30 -4.01 6.54
CA SER A 114 12.40 -5.16 6.57
C SER A 114 12.27 -5.73 7.98
N ILE A 115 11.07 -6.24 8.29
CA ILE A 115 10.79 -7.02 9.48
C ILE A 115 10.36 -8.41 9.04
N HIS A 116 11.07 -9.42 9.49
CA HIS A 116 10.80 -10.84 9.23
C HIS A 116 10.51 -11.61 10.52
N SER A 117 10.36 -10.90 11.66
CA SER A 117 10.00 -11.52 12.94
C SER A 117 8.64 -12.19 12.82
N GLU A 118 8.59 -13.49 13.04
CA GLU A 118 7.36 -14.28 13.01
C GLU A 118 6.33 -13.75 14.04
N SER A 119 6.80 -13.36 15.23
CA SER A 119 5.93 -12.76 16.25
C SER A 119 5.26 -11.47 15.78
N THR A 120 6.02 -10.56 15.17
CA THR A 120 5.49 -9.28 14.68
C THR A 120 4.56 -9.47 13.49
N LEU A 121 4.88 -10.41 12.58
CA LEU A 121 4.00 -10.72 11.44
C LEU A 121 2.70 -11.37 11.90
N SER A 122 2.75 -12.31 12.86
CA SER A 122 1.55 -12.90 13.47
C SER A 122 0.72 -11.86 14.23
N TRP A 123 1.39 -10.95 14.94
CA TRP A 123 0.70 -9.85 15.61
C TRP A 123 -0.08 -8.97 14.61
N LEU A 124 0.51 -8.65 13.45
CA LEU A 124 -0.19 -7.92 12.38
C LEU A 124 -1.38 -8.72 11.84
N GLU A 125 -1.20 -10.01 11.58
CA GLU A 125 -2.25 -10.91 11.09
C GLU A 125 -3.45 -10.96 12.06
N ASP A 126 -3.18 -11.05 13.36
CA ASP A 126 -4.20 -11.08 14.41
C ASP A 126 -5.00 -9.76 14.52
N HIS A 127 -4.43 -8.64 14.09
CA HIS A 127 -5.05 -7.31 14.22
C HIS A 127 -5.55 -6.70 12.90
N LEU A 128 -5.36 -7.37 11.76
CA LEU A 128 -5.80 -6.89 10.46
C LEU A 128 -6.96 -7.74 9.93
N CYS A 129 -8.01 -7.08 9.49
CA CYS A 129 -9.13 -7.71 8.82
C CYS A 129 -9.44 -7.00 7.50
N MET A 130 -9.75 -7.77 6.46
CA MET A 130 -10.12 -7.23 5.16
C MET A 130 -11.58 -7.48 4.84
N ILE A 131 -12.29 -6.43 4.48
CA ILE A 131 -13.69 -6.46 4.06
C ILE A 131 -13.76 -6.20 2.56
N LEU A 132 -14.34 -7.13 1.82
CA LEU A 132 -14.59 -6.95 0.39
C LEU A 132 -15.69 -5.90 0.19
N LEU A 133 -15.39 -4.88 -0.61
CA LEU A 133 -16.37 -3.92 -1.11
C LEU A 133 -16.79 -4.31 -2.52
N TRP A 134 -16.49 -3.47 -3.47
CA TRP A 134 -16.69 -3.69 -4.90
C TRP A 134 -15.45 -3.22 -5.65
N PRO A 135 -15.17 -3.75 -6.84
CA PRO A 135 -14.06 -3.26 -7.65
C PRO A 135 -14.21 -1.76 -7.95
N ARG A 136 -13.09 -1.04 -7.97
CA ARG A 136 -13.07 0.36 -8.37
C ARG A 136 -13.71 0.51 -9.76
N GLU A 137 -14.60 1.49 -9.91
CA GLU A 137 -15.30 1.76 -11.16
C GLU A 137 -14.32 2.02 -12.31
N GLN A 138 -14.67 1.54 -13.49
CA GLN A 138 -13.87 1.78 -14.68
C GLN A 138 -13.99 3.27 -15.07
N GLY A 139 -12.82 3.90 -15.31
CA GLY A 139 -12.77 5.32 -15.66
C GLY A 139 -12.82 6.27 -14.46
N LEU A 140 -12.87 5.76 -13.23
CA LEU A 140 -12.71 6.62 -12.05
C LEU A 140 -11.33 7.27 -12.08
N ASP A 141 -11.30 8.59 -12.22
CA ASP A 141 -10.10 9.41 -12.17
C ASP A 141 -9.82 9.85 -10.73
N LEU A 142 -8.86 9.17 -10.09
CA LEU A 142 -8.45 9.49 -8.73
C LEU A 142 -7.63 10.79 -8.65
N LEU A 143 -7.10 11.25 -9.77
CA LEU A 143 -6.27 12.46 -9.86
C LEU A 143 -7.05 13.68 -10.37
N LYS A 144 -8.36 13.55 -10.57
CA LYS A 144 -9.23 14.63 -11.05
C LYS A 144 -9.15 15.89 -10.17
N GLU A 145 -9.04 15.69 -8.87
CA GLU A 145 -8.88 16.75 -7.88
C GLU A 145 -7.86 16.30 -6.85
N THR A 146 -6.81 17.10 -6.66
CA THR A 146 -5.72 16.76 -5.74
C THR A 146 -5.31 17.96 -4.91
N TYR A 147 -4.95 17.70 -3.66
CA TYR A 147 -4.43 18.71 -2.72
C TYR A 147 -3.06 18.27 -2.21
N ILE A 148 -2.12 18.13 -3.15
CA ILE A 148 -0.76 17.67 -2.87
C ILE A 148 0.09 18.91 -2.56
N ASN A 149 0.47 19.06 -1.30
CA ASN A 149 1.31 20.15 -0.81
C ASN A 149 2.20 19.65 0.34
N GLU A 150 3.13 20.47 0.80
CA GLU A 150 4.10 20.10 1.81
C GLU A 150 3.45 19.61 3.11
N ASP A 151 2.44 20.30 3.62
CA ASP A 151 1.76 19.94 4.88
C ASP A 151 1.07 18.58 4.78
N ASN A 152 0.35 18.33 3.68
CA ASN A 152 -0.39 17.09 3.48
C ASN A 152 0.56 15.90 3.24
N VAL A 153 1.63 16.10 2.50
CA VAL A 153 2.64 15.05 2.26
C VAL A 153 3.46 14.78 3.52
N LYS A 154 3.80 15.84 4.28
CA LYS A 154 4.46 15.67 5.58
C LYS A 154 3.59 14.87 6.55
N ALA A 155 2.28 15.15 6.63
CA ALA A 155 1.36 14.38 7.47
C ALA A 155 1.32 12.90 7.06
N LEU A 156 1.36 12.60 5.76
CA LEU A 156 1.46 11.22 5.25
C LEU A 156 2.77 10.56 5.67
N ALA A 157 3.91 11.24 5.50
CA ALA A 157 5.22 10.74 5.87
C ALA A 157 5.35 10.49 7.39
N ASP A 158 4.91 11.46 8.21
CA ASP A 158 4.94 11.35 9.69
C ASP A 158 4.07 10.17 10.16
N SER A 159 2.90 9.96 9.56
CA SER A 159 2.02 8.83 9.91
C SER A 159 2.65 7.48 9.58
N SER A 160 3.42 7.40 8.51
CA SER A 160 4.16 6.18 8.14
C SER A 160 5.28 5.87 9.14
N ASP A 161 6.04 6.88 9.56
CA ASP A 161 7.07 6.70 10.60
C ASP A 161 6.46 6.22 11.93
N LYS A 162 5.34 6.82 12.35
CA LYS A 162 4.60 6.40 13.55
C LYS A 162 4.10 4.95 13.43
N ALA A 163 3.57 4.58 12.27
CA ALA A 163 3.08 3.22 12.03
C ALA A 163 4.21 2.19 12.14
N TRP A 164 5.37 2.48 11.58
CA TRP A 164 6.53 1.59 11.66
C TRP A 164 7.00 1.35 13.10
N GLU A 165 7.13 2.42 13.88
CA GLU A 165 7.54 2.31 15.29
C GLU A 165 6.46 1.63 16.15
N ALA A 166 5.18 1.86 15.88
CA ALA A 166 4.08 1.18 16.56
C ALA A 166 4.07 -0.33 16.27
N ILE A 167 4.31 -0.74 15.03
CA ILE A 167 4.41 -2.16 14.66
C ILE A 167 5.62 -2.81 15.34
N LYS A 168 6.79 -2.17 15.33
CA LYS A 168 8.00 -2.66 16.00
C LYS A 168 7.82 -2.89 17.50
N SER A 169 7.03 -2.06 18.14
CA SER A 169 6.71 -2.18 19.58
C SER A 169 5.43 -2.97 19.86
N GLU A 170 4.75 -3.47 18.83
CA GLU A 170 3.47 -4.18 18.91
C GLU A 170 2.42 -3.39 19.71
N ASP A 171 2.42 -2.05 19.57
CA ASP A 171 1.50 -1.13 20.23
C ASP A 171 0.27 -0.89 19.34
N LEU A 172 -0.81 -1.62 19.63
CA LEU A 172 -2.04 -1.60 18.85
C LEU A 172 -2.70 -0.21 18.82
N GLY A 173 -2.69 0.50 19.94
CA GLY A 173 -3.29 1.85 20.02
C GLY A 173 -2.58 2.84 19.11
N ARG A 174 -1.25 2.90 19.21
CA ARG A 174 -0.42 3.76 18.35
C ARG A 174 -0.47 3.34 16.87
N PHE A 175 -0.55 2.05 16.60
CA PHE A 175 -0.72 1.55 15.24
C PHE A 175 -2.06 1.99 14.65
N ALA A 176 -3.16 1.81 15.37
CA ALA A 176 -4.48 2.25 14.95
C ALA A 176 -4.54 3.76 14.69
N ASP A 177 -3.94 4.57 15.56
CA ASP A 177 -3.88 6.03 15.40
C ASP A 177 -3.10 6.41 14.13
N SER A 178 -1.91 5.85 13.95
CA SER A 178 -1.08 6.12 12.76
C SER A 178 -1.73 5.63 11.46
N PHE A 179 -2.44 4.51 11.51
CA PHE A 179 -3.19 3.97 10.38
C PHE A 179 -4.32 4.92 9.94
N ARG A 180 -5.08 5.48 10.90
CA ARG A 180 -6.07 6.53 10.63
C ARG A 180 -5.44 7.81 10.08
N GLU A 181 -4.35 8.28 10.70
CA GLU A 181 -3.63 9.46 10.23
C GLU A 181 -3.17 9.31 8.79
N SER A 182 -2.62 8.14 8.43
CA SER A 182 -2.19 7.84 7.06
C SER A 182 -3.35 7.88 6.07
N PHE A 183 -4.47 7.26 6.39
CA PHE A 183 -5.64 7.27 5.52
C PHE A 183 -6.27 8.66 5.41
N ASN A 184 -6.32 9.43 6.49
CA ASN A 184 -6.79 10.80 6.47
C ASN A 184 -5.90 11.69 5.59
N ALA A 185 -4.58 11.55 5.67
CA ALA A 185 -3.65 12.26 4.79
C ALA A 185 -3.85 11.89 3.31
N GLN A 186 -4.06 10.60 3.01
CA GLN A 186 -4.35 10.14 1.65
C GLN A 186 -5.64 10.74 1.11
N THR A 187 -6.75 10.64 1.85
CA THR A 187 -8.07 11.12 1.39
C THR A 187 -8.13 12.64 1.32
N LYS A 188 -7.33 13.34 2.12
CA LYS A 188 -7.18 14.80 2.02
C LYS A 188 -6.45 15.20 0.73
N MET A 189 -5.40 14.46 0.34
CA MET A 189 -4.69 14.70 -0.92
C MET A 189 -5.48 14.26 -2.15
N PHE A 190 -6.22 13.15 -2.03
CA PHE A 190 -6.94 12.50 -3.12
C PHE A 190 -8.41 12.24 -2.72
N PRO A 191 -9.28 13.26 -2.72
CA PRO A 191 -10.67 13.13 -2.26
C PRO A 191 -11.49 12.09 -3.04
N ALA A 192 -11.15 11.84 -4.30
CA ALA A 192 -11.82 10.85 -5.14
C ALA A 192 -11.59 9.38 -4.68
N MET A 193 -10.70 9.14 -3.71
CA MET A 193 -10.51 7.82 -3.09
C MET A 193 -11.76 7.33 -2.35
N VAL A 194 -12.59 8.25 -1.85
CA VAL A 194 -13.79 7.96 -1.10
C VAL A 194 -15.01 8.64 -1.72
N ASN A 195 -16.18 8.04 -1.51
CA ASN A 195 -17.47 8.60 -1.90
C ASN A 195 -18.53 8.27 -0.85
N ALA A 196 -19.77 8.74 -1.02
CA ALA A 196 -20.86 8.52 -0.06
C ALA A 196 -21.11 7.02 0.21
N LYS A 197 -21.01 6.15 -0.81
CA LYS A 197 -21.19 4.72 -0.69
C LYS A 197 -20.09 4.08 0.15
N ILE A 198 -18.82 4.43 -0.09
CA ILE A 198 -17.67 3.96 0.68
C ILE A 198 -17.78 4.44 2.13
N ASN A 199 -18.13 5.71 2.36
CA ASN A 199 -18.30 6.25 3.70
C ASN A 199 -19.43 5.56 4.47
N ALA A 200 -20.52 5.17 3.79
CA ALA A 200 -21.59 4.38 4.39
C ALA A 200 -21.11 2.99 4.84
N GLU A 201 -20.27 2.33 4.03
CA GLU A 201 -19.66 1.04 4.43
C GLU A 201 -18.71 1.20 5.62
N ILE A 202 -17.81 2.19 5.57
CA ILE A 202 -16.91 2.50 6.69
C ILE A 202 -17.70 2.73 7.99
N SER A 203 -18.83 3.43 7.91
CA SER A 203 -19.65 3.75 9.07
C SER A 203 -20.19 2.53 9.82
N LYS A 204 -20.33 1.38 9.15
CA LYS A 204 -20.76 0.11 9.79
C LYS A 204 -19.73 -0.47 10.76
N PHE A 205 -18.49 0.00 10.68
CA PHE A 205 -17.36 -0.53 11.45
C PHE A 205 -16.82 0.45 12.50
N LYS A 206 -17.37 1.67 12.59
CA LYS A 206 -16.89 2.72 13.53
C LYS A 206 -16.84 2.29 14.98
N ASP A 207 -17.77 1.43 15.39
CA ASP A 207 -17.86 0.93 16.76
C ASP A 207 -17.25 -0.49 16.92
N LYS A 208 -16.66 -1.04 15.83
CA LYS A 208 -16.16 -2.41 15.79
C LYS A 208 -14.67 -2.49 15.49
N ALA A 209 -14.11 -1.47 14.90
CA ALA A 209 -12.71 -1.39 14.53
C ALA A 209 -12.06 -0.14 15.13
N LEU A 210 -10.80 -0.26 15.47
CA LEU A 210 -9.99 0.86 15.98
C LEU A 210 -9.60 1.83 14.87
N ALA A 211 -9.35 1.32 13.68
CA ALA A 211 -8.96 2.10 12.52
C ALA A 211 -9.36 1.40 11.21
N TRP A 212 -9.34 2.15 10.12
CA TRP A 212 -9.64 1.64 8.77
C TRP A 212 -8.90 2.43 7.70
N LYS A 213 -8.69 1.76 6.55
CA LYS A 213 -8.27 2.41 5.31
C LYS A 213 -8.71 1.59 4.09
N LEU A 214 -8.77 2.20 2.92
CA LEU A 214 -8.92 1.47 1.66
C LEU A 214 -7.57 0.89 1.21
N ALA A 215 -7.59 -0.32 0.65
CA ALA A 215 -6.42 -0.91 0.05
C ALA A 215 -5.99 -0.14 -1.22
N GLY A 216 -4.70 0.10 -1.34
CA GLY A 216 -4.09 0.75 -2.50
C GLY A 216 -4.63 2.16 -2.76
N ALA A 217 -4.93 2.46 -4.01
CA ALA A 217 -5.37 3.77 -4.46
C ALA A 217 -6.82 4.13 -4.07
N GLY A 218 -7.60 3.21 -3.49
CA GLY A 218 -8.96 3.47 -3.08
C GLY A 218 -9.98 3.50 -4.21
N GLY A 219 -11.12 4.15 -3.98
CA GLY A 219 -12.25 4.19 -4.93
C GLY A 219 -13.09 2.91 -4.96
N GLY A 220 -12.80 1.94 -4.09
CA GLY A 220 -13.39 0.60 -4.00
C GLY A 220 -12.34 -0.43 -3.59
N GLY A 221 -12.61 -1.70 -3.81
CA GLY A 221 -11.71 -2.81 -3.54
C GLY A 221 -11.91 -3.41 -2.17
N TYR A 222 -10.92 -3.33 -1.31
CA TYR A 222 -10.97 -3.83 0.06
C TYR A 222 -10.86 -2.68 1.07
N LEU A 223 -11.65 -2.79 2.13
CA LEU A 223 -11.50 -2.00 3.34
C LEU A 223 -10.67 -2.82 4.33
N ILE A 224 -9.55 -2.26 4.76
CA ILE A 224 -8.67 -2.85 5.76
C ILE A 224 -9.05 -2.26 7.11
N LEU A 225 -9.31 -3.12 8.08
CA LEU A 225 -9.65 -2.75 9.45
C LEU A 225 -8.53 -3.15 10.40
N VAL A 226 -8.33 -2.34 11.42
CA VAL A 226 -7.48 -2.65 12.59
C VAL A 226 -8.41 -2.90 13.77
N SER A 227 -8.28 -4.06 14.43
CA SER A 227 -9.12 -4.46 15.58
C SER A 227 -8.32 -5.22 16.64
#